data_88213164acca84aedd9c7a034265c143
#
_entry.id   88213164acca84aedd9c7a034265c143
#
_cell.length_a   1.000
_cell.length_b   1.000
_cell.length_c   1.000
_cell.angle_alpha   90.00
_cell.angle_beta   90.00
_cell.angle_gamma   90.00
#
_symmetry.space_group_name_H-M   'P 1'
#
loop_
_entity.id
_entity.type
_entity.pdbx_description
1 polymer ?
#
loop_
_entity_poly.entity_id
_entity_poly.type
_entity_poly.pdbx_seq_one_letter_code
_entity_poly.pdbx_strand_id
1 'polypeptide(L)'
;MGMERVIVSAEILDGKATAASIRAELAQRVARLRERGVTPGLGTILVGDDPGSHSYVRGKHKDCAEIGVESIRVDLPETATQAEVEAAVDRLNADPACTGYIVQLPLPKGLDEMAVLERMDPAKDADGLHPVSLGRLTLMEDGPLPCTPRGIVELLRRYEIELKGADVTVVGRGVTVGRPLGLLLTRRTENATVTLCHTGTRDLAEHTRRADIVVAAAGVPGLITADMVRPGAAVLDVGITRTESGLAGDVAPDVREVAGHVAPVPGGVGPMTRAMLLRNVVEAAERSAGV
;
A
#
# COMPACT_ATOMS: atom_id res chain seq x y z
N MET A 1 25.34 40.92 2.70
CA MET A 1 23.88 40.91 2.52
C MET A 1 23.44 39.46 2.65
N GLY A 2 23.05 39.06 3.87
CA GLY A 2 22.65 37.68 4.17
C GLY A 2 21.28 37.43 3.53
N MET A 3 21.22 36.47 2.65
CA MET A 3 19.94 35.89 2.25
C MET A 3 19.37 35.16 3.48
N GLU A 4 18.36 35.74 4.13
CA GLU A 4 17.50 34.99 5.04
C GLU A 4 16.96 33.80 4.27
N ARG A 5 17.37 32.58 4.66
CA ARG A 5 16.71 31.35 4.21
C ARG A 5 15.29 31.40 4.76
N VAL A 6 14.32 31.67 3.90
CA VAL A 6 12.93 31.36 4.20
C VAL A 6 12.88 29.85 4.41
N ILE A 7 12.76 29.41 5.64
CA ILE A 7 12.52 28.01 5.97
C ILE A 7 11.08 27.75 5.54
N VAL A 8 10.90 27.28 4.32
CA VAL A 8 9.62 26.77 3.84
C VAL A 8 9.53 25.34 4.38
N SER A 9 8.70 25.13 5.39
CA SER A 9 8.40 23.79 5.87
C SER A 9 7.78 22.98 4.72
N ALA A 10 8.18 21.70 4.58
CA ALA A 10 7.67 20.82 3.55
C ALA A 10 6.12 20.78 3.54
N GLU A 11 5.54 20.77 2.35
CA GLU A 11 4.13 20.48 2.17
C GLU A 11 3.80 19.05 2.63
N ILE A 12 2.74 18.91 3.40
CA ILE A 12 2.33 17.59 3.91
C ILE A 12 1.46 16.89 2.87
N LEU A 13 1.91 15.75 2.39
CA LEU A 13 1.12 14.84 1.57
C LEU A 13 0.10 14.13 2.47
N ASP A 14 -1.08 14.72 2.64
CA ASP A 14 -2.13 14.21 3.52
C ASP A 14 -2.83 13.01 2.89
N GLY A 15 -2.31 11.82 3.18
CA GLY A 15 -2.89 10.57 2.71
C GLY A 15 -4.25 10.26 3.33
N LYS A 16 -4.58 10.83 4.49
CA LYS A 16 -5.90 10.64 5.11
C LYS A 16 -6.99 11.38 4.33
N ALA A 17 -6.74 12.65 3.99
CA ALA A 17 -7.65 13.45 3.17
C ALA A 17 -7.77 12.88 1.75
N THR A 18 -6.65 12.50 1.13
CA THR A 18 -6.61 11.88 -0.19
C THR A 18 -7.37 10.55 -0.23
N ALA A 19 -7.18 9.68 0.75
CA ALA A 19 -7.91 8.42 0.86
C ALA A 19 -9.42 8.63 1.04
N ALA A 20 -9.84 9.68 1.76
CA ALA A 20 -11.26 10.03 1.90
C ALA A 20 -11.87 10.44 0.56
N SER A 21 -11.18 11.27 -0.23
CA SER A 21 -11.60 11.66 -1.58
C SER A 21 -11.75 10.43 -2.50
N ILE A 22 -10.77 9.51 -2.47
CA ILE A 22 -10.82 8.28 -3.27
C ILE A 22 -12.00 7.40 -2.84
N ARG A 23 -12.28 7.26 -1.54
CA ARG A 23 -13.45 6.50 -1.07
C ARG A 23 -14.76 7.13 -1.57
N ALA A 24 -14.88 8.46 -1.58
CA ALA A 24 -16.05 9.13 -2.15
C ALA A 24 -16.23 8.84 -3.65
N GLU A 25 -15.14 8.84 -4.42
CA GLU A 25 -15.14 8.44 -5.84
C GLU A 25 -15.57 6.96 -6.00
N LEU A 26 -15.03 6.07 -5.17
CA LEU A 26 -15.38 4.64 -5.20
C LEU A 26 -16.84 4.39 -4.80
N ALA A 27 -17.40 5.13 -3.84
CA ALA A 27 -18.81 5.02 -3.48
C ALA A 27 -19.74 5.27 -4.67
N GLN A 28 -19.42 6.25 -5.52
CA GLN A 28 -20.18 6.52 -6.74
C GLN A 28 -20.07 5.36 -7.76
N ARG A 29 -18.88 4.74 -7.89
CA ARG A 29 -18.67 3.57 -8.75
C ARG A 29 -19.47 2.37 -8.25
N VAL A 30 -19.45 2.12 -6.94
CA VAL A 30 -20.22 1.05 -6.29
C VAL A 30 -21.73 1.27 -6.48
N ALA A 31 -22.22 2.50 -6.35
CA ALA A 31 -23.63 2.81 -6.61
C ALA A 31 -24.04 2.42 -8.06
N ARG A 32 -23.23 2.78 -9.05
CA ARG A 32 -23.48 2.39 -10.46
C ARG A 32 -23.45 0.87 -10.71
N LEU A 33 -22.55 0.15 -10.01
CA LEU A 33 -22.52 -1.32 -10.08
C LEU A 33 -23.79 -1.93 -9.48
N ARG A 34 -24.26 -1.40 -8.35
CA ARG A 34 -25.50 -1.86 -7.69
C ARG A 34 -26.74 -1.64 -8.55
N GLU A 35 -26.82 -0.53 -9.29
CA GLU A 35 -27.90 -0.29 -10.26
C GLU A 35 -27.95 -1.36 -11.34
N ARG A 36 -26.83 -2.05 -11.61
CA ARG A 36 -26.71 -3.18 -12.54
C ARG A 36 -26.82 -4.55 -11.86
N GLY A 37 -27.19 -4.58 -10.59
CA GLY A 37 -27.32 -5.83 -9.82
C GLY A 37 -25.98 -6.43 -9.35
N VAL A 38 -24.87 -5.67 -9.42
CA VAL A 38 -23.54 -6.12 -8.99
C VAL A 38 -23.18 -5.45 -7.68
N THR A 39 -22.97 -6.24 -6.63
CA THR A 39 -22.51 -5.75 -5.32
C THR A 39 -21.09 -6.23 -5.07
N PRO A 40 -20.09 -5.34 -5.06
CA PRO A 40 -18.70 -5.73 -4.73
C PRO A 40 -18.61 -6.24 -3.29
N GLY A 41 -17.85 -7.30 -3.06
CA GLY A 41 -17.61 -7.88 -1.73
C GLY A 41 -16.11 -8.02 -1.42
N LEU A 42 -15.67 -7.52 -0.28
CA LEU A 42 -14.32 -7.72 0.26
C LEU A 42 -14.33 -8.82 1.32
N GLY A 43 -13.63 -9.91 1.05
CA GLY A 43 -13.33 -10.95 2.02
C GLY A 43 -12.08 -10.63 2.86
N THR A 44 -12.08 -11.04 4.13
CA THR A 44 -10.87 -11.03 4.96
C THR A 44 -10.79 -12.33 5.76
N ILE A 45 -9.66 -13.01 5.69
CA ILE A 45 -9.31 -14.12 6.56
C ILE A 45 -8.37 -13.59 7.63
N LEU A 46 -8.76 -13.73 8.90
CA LEU A 46 -7.97 -13.38 10.07
C LEU A 46 -7.75 -14.63 10.92
N VAL A 47 -6.51 -14.93 11.25
CA VAL A 47 -6.15 -16.09 12.09
C VAL A 47 -5.47 -15.58 13.35
N GLY A 48 -6.00 -15.97 14.50
CA GLY A 48 -5.49 -15.57 15.82
C GLY A 48 -6.02 -14.23 16.31
N ASP A 49 -5.52 -13.81 17.48
CA ASP A 49 -6.07 -12.70 18.26
C ASP A 49 -5.11 -11.49 18.36
N ASP A 50 -4.18 -11.31 17.40
CA ASP A 50 -3.28 -10.16 17.42
C ASP A 50 -4.07 -8.84 17.35
N PRO A 51 -3.96 -7.96 18.39
CA PRO A 51 -4.75 -6.72 18.46
C PRO A 51 -4.50 -5.77 17.27
N GLY A 52 -3.29 -5.82 16.70
CA GLY A 52 -2.93 -5.01 15.53
C GLY A 52 -3.71 -5.46 14.31
N SER A 53 -3.70 -6.76 14.02
CA SER A 53 -4.43 -7.38 12.92
C SER A 53 -5.93 -7.12 13.04
N HIS A 54 -6.53 -7.29 14.21
CA HIS A 54 -7.93 -6.95 14.48
C HIS A 54 -8.25 -5.48 14.23
N SER A 55 -7.36 -4.56 14.60
CA SER A 55 -7.55 -3.13 14.35
C SER A 55 -7.53 -2.81 12.85
N TYR A 56 -6.60 -3.43 12.10
CA TYR A 56 -6.51 -3.28 10.63
C TYR A 56 -7.76 -3.81 9.93
N VAL A 57 -8.20 -5.02 10.29
CA VAL A 57 -9.41 -5.63 9.74
C VAL A 57 -10.64 -4.79 10.04
N ARG A 58 -10.84 -4.32 11.29
CA ARG A 58 -11.95 -3.39 11.63
C ARG A 58 -11.92 -2.13 10.78
N GLY A 59 -10.75 -1.54 10.55
CA GLY A 59 -10.60 -0.38 9.68
C GLY A 59 -11.05 -0.64 8.25
N LYS A 60 -10.67 -1.78 7.67
CA LYS A 60 -11.08 -2.21 6.32
C LYS A 60 -12.59 -2.41 6.20
N HIS A 61 -13.21 -3.07 7.18
CA HIS A 61 -14.65 -3.27 7.21
C HIS A 61 -15.45 -1.96 7.36
N LYS A 62 -14.94 -1.03 8.17
CA LYS A 62 -15.53 0.31 8.28
C LYS A 62 -15.49 1.03 6.93
N ASP A 63 -14.35 0.99 6.23
CA ASP A 63 -14.21 1.62 4.93
C ASP A 63 -15.10 0.95 3.86
N CYS A 64 -15.32 -0.38 3.92
CA CYS A 64 -16.29 -1.09 3.07
C CYS A 64 -17.71 -0.55 3.28
N ALA A 65 -18.15 -0.44 4.54
CA ALA A 65 -19.48 0.08 4.87
C ALA A 65 -19.69 1.52 4.38
N GLU A 66 -18.63 2.37 4.47
CA GLU A 66 -18.68 3.75 4.00
C GLU A 66 -18.98 3.87 2.50
N ILE A 67 -18.44 2.95 1.67
CA ILE A 67 -18.58 3.02 0.21
C ILE A 67 -19.60 2.03 -0.35
N GLY A 68 -20.26 1.24 0.49
CA GLY A 68 -21.28 0.28 0.06
C GLY A 68 -20.73 -1.06 -0.50
N VAL A 69 -19.48 -1.40 -0.22
CA VAL A 69 -18.90 -2.72 -0.48
C VAL A 69 -19.33 -3.68 0.62
N GLU A 70 -19.76 -4.88 0.26
CA GLU A 70 -20.05 -5.92 1.25
C GLU A 70 -18.80 -6.42 1.94
N SER A 71 -18.96 -6.83 3.19
CA SER A 71 -17.86 -7.20 4.06
C SER A 71 -18.03 -8.65 4.51
N ILE A 72 -17.14 -9.53 4.04
CA ILE A 72 -17.15 -10.97 4.32
C ILE A 72 -15.99 -11.28 5.25
N ARG A 73 -16.29 -11.64 6.50
CA ARG A 73 -15.27 -11.88 7.51
C ARG A 73 -15.18 -13.36 7.86
N VAL A 74 -13.94 -13.86 7.88
CA VAL A 74 -13.60 -15.22 8.28
C VAL A 74 -12.56 -15.12 9.39
N ASP A 75 -13.00 -15.34 10.63
CA ASP A 75 -12.11 -15.36 11.79
C ASP A 75 -11.83 -16.81 12.17
N LEU A 76 -10.56 -17.16 12.30
CA LEU A 76 -10.09 -18.45 12.74
C LEU A 76 -9.27 -18.30 14.03
N PRO A 77 -9.34 -19.26 14.95
CA PRO A 77 -8.56 -19.19 16.19
C PRO A 77 -7.05 -19.32 15.92
N GLU A 78 -6.21 -18.88 16.85
CA GLU A 78 -4.75 -19.03 16.76
C GLU A 78 -4.31 -20.48 16.63
N THR A 79 -5.14 -21.43 17.12
CA THR A 79 -4.90 -22.87 17.04
C THR A 79 -5.32 -23.50 15.72
N ALA A 80 -5.81 -22.71 14.76
CA ALA A 80 -6.24 -23.21 13.46
C ALA A 80 -5.10 -23.95 12.74
N THR A 81 -5.43 -25.08 12.18
CA THR A 81 -4.51 -25.89 11.36
C THR A 81 -4.34 -25.31 9.97
N GLN A 82 -3.27 -25.68 9.29
CA GLN A 82 -3.04 -25.34 7.88
C GLN A 82 -4.27 -25.67 7.01
N ALA A 83 -4.82 -26.87 7.17
CA ALA A 83 -5.99 -27.33 6.41
C ALA A 83 -7.25 -26.48 6.65
N GLU A 84 -7.46 -25.98 7.87
CA GLU A 84 -8.61 -25.10 8.19
C GLU A 84 -8.43 -23.71 7.55
N VAL A 85 -7.21 -23.17 7.52
CA VAL A 85 -6.93 -21.90 6.84
C VAL A 85 -7.10 -22.06 5.33
N GLU A 86 -6.58 -23.12 4.74
CA GLU A 86 -6.74 -23.45 3.33
C GLU A 86 -8.21 -23.66 2.94
N ALA A 87 -9.00 -24.33 3.78
CA ALA A 87 -10.43 -24.47 3.58
C ALA A 87 -11.19 -23.14 3.60
N ALA A 88 -10.73 -22.18 4.42
CA ALA A 88 -11.27 -20.82 4.40
C ALA A 88 -10.93 -20.08 3.09
N VAL A 89 -9.75 -20.28 2.55
CA VAL A 89 -9.35 -19.78 1.22
C VAL A 89 -10.24 -20.38 0.14
N ASP A 90 -10.41 -21.70 0.12
CA ASP A 90 -11.26 -22.39 -0.87
C ASP A 90 -12.70 -21.89 -0.82
N ARG A 91 -13.24 -21.64 0.38
CA ARG A 91 -14.58 -21.08 0.56
C ARG A 91 -14.71 -19.70 -0.08
N LEU A 92 -13.73 -18.79 0.14
CA LEU A 92 -13.78 -17.46 -0.48
C LEU A 92 -13.50 -17.51 -1.99
N ASN A 93 -12.67 -18.44 -2.47
CA ASN A 93 -12.48 -18.70 -3.89
C ASN A 93 -13.81 -19.07 -4.58
N ALA A 94 -14.62 -19.91 -3.93
CA ALA A 94 -15.89 -20.40 -4.47
C ALA A 94 -17.07 -19.44 -4.24
N ASP A 95 -16.96 -18.48 -3.31
CA ASP A 95 -18.06 -17.59 -2.96
C ASP A 95 -18.29 -16.52 -4.05
N PRO A 96 -19.43 -16.50 -4.74
CA PRO A 96 -19.73 -15.48 -5.74
C PRO A 96 -19.94 -14.09 -5.14
N ALA A 97 -20.26 -13.97 -3.85
CA ALA A 97 -20.37 -12.69 -3.16
C ALA A 97 -19.00 -12.07 -2.85
N CYS A 98 -17.94 -12.88 -2.82
CA CYS A 98 -16.58 -12.44 -2.61
C CYS A 98 -15.94 -12.02 -3.93
N THR A 99 -15.89 -10.72 -4.20
CA THR A 99 -15.22 -10.16 -5.39
C THR A 99 -13.71 -10.21 -5.29
N GLY A 100 -13.18 -9.98 -4.11
CA GLY A 100 -11.76 -10.08 -3.80
C GLY A 100 -11.57 -10.20 -2.29
N TYR A 101 -10.44 -10.77 -1.88
CA TYR A 101 -10.17 -10.93 -0.46
C TYR A 101 -8.68 -10.84 -0.15
N ILE A 102 -8.39 -10.79 1.12
CA ILE A 102 -7.03 -10.83 1.67
C ILE A 102 -6.94 -11.87 2.78
N VAL A 103 -5.75 -12.41 2.95
CA VAL A 103 -5.33 -13.10 4.17
C VAL A 103 -4.53 -12.10 5.00
N GLN A 104 -5.01 -11.78 6.20
CA GLN A 104 -4.33 -10.81 7.06
C GLN A 104 -3.06 -11.43 7.64
N LEU A 105 -1.92 -10.92 7.22
CA LEU A 105 -0.61 -11.36 7.72
C LEU A 105 -0.16 -10.52 8.93
N PRO A 106 0.76 -11.06 9.76
CA PRO A 106 1.33 -12.42 9.69
C PRO A 106 0.35 -13.49 10.17
N LEU A 107 0.52 -14.73 9.69
CA LEU A 107 -0.17 -15.89 10.24
C LEU A 107 0.52 -16.37 11.54
N PRO A 108 -0.18 -17.10 12.41
CA PRO A 108 0.41 -17.76 13.56
C PRO A 108 1.59 -18.66 13.17
N LYS A 109 2.58 -18.77 14.08
CA LYS A 109 3.77 -19.62 13.87
C LYS A 109 3.38 -21.07 13.59
N GLY A 110 4.03 -21.65 12.59
CA GLY A 110 3.81 -23.04 12.18
C GLY A 110 2.89 -23.21 10.98
N LEU A 111 2.22 -22.13 10.52
CA LEU A 111 1.48 -22.13 9.28
C LEU A 111 2.40 -21.70 8.11
N ASP A 112 2.20 -22.30 6.95
CA ASP A 112 2.88 -21.95 5.71
C ASP A 112 2.10 -20.81 5.00
N GLU A 113 2.54 -19.56 5.22
CA GLU A 113 1.93 -18.39 4.62
C GLU A 113 1.96 -18.43 3.08
N MET A 114 3.05 -18.95 2.50
CA MET A 114 3.18 -18.99 1.05
C MET A 114 2.19 -19.97 0.43
N ALA A 115 2.04 -21.16 1.02
CA ALA A 115 1.05 -22.14 0.55
C ALA A 115 -0.37 -21.58 0.62
N VAL A 116 -0.70 -20.83 1.69
CA VAL A 116 -2.01 -20.18 1.84
C VAL A 116 -2.23 -19.11 0.77
N LEU A 117 -1.22 -18.24 0.52
CA LEU A 117 -1.33 -17.17 -0.46
C LEU A 117 -1.39 -17.71 -1.90
N GLU A 118 -0.61 -18.74 -2.23
CA GLU A 118 -0.61 -19.36 -3.56
C GLU A 118 -1.92 -20.11 -3.87
N ARG A 119 -2.66 -20.53 -2.82
CA ARG A 119 -3.98 -21.17 -2.99
C ARG A 119 -5.08 -20.19 -3.34
N MET A 120 -4.87 -18.88 -3.15
CA MET A 120 -5.86 -17.86 -3.53
C MET A 120 -6.12 -17.89 -5.04
N ASP A 121 -7.38 -17.66 -5.43
CA ASP A 121 -7.67 -17.34 -6.82
C ASP A 121 -7.04 -15.99 -7.19
N PRO A 122 -6.09 -15.94 -8.14
CA PRO A 122 -5.46 -14.69 -8.55
C PRO A 122 -6.44 -13.62 -9.03
N ALA A 123 -7.63 -14.01 -9.51
CA ALA A 123 -8.67 -13.07 -9.91
C ALA A 123 -9.31 -12.35 -8.71
N LYS A 124 -9.20 -12.94 -7.52
CA LYS A 124 -9.70 -12.42 -6.25
C LYS A 124 -8.61 -11.82 -5.34
N ASP A 125 -7.38 -11.70 -5.82
CA ASP A 125 -6.27 -11.07 -5.08
C ASP A 125 -6.53 -9.56 -4.92
N ALA A 126 -7.06 -9.18 -3.76
CA ALA A 126 -7.35 -7.78 -3.49
C ALA A 126 -6.10 -6.96 -3.07
N ASP A 127 -5.06 -7.59 -2.53
CA ASP A 127 -3.80 -6.92 -2.15
C ASP A 127 -2.84 -6.72 -3.33
N GLY A 128 -3.00 -7.45 -4.43
CA GLY A 128 -2.11 -7.40 -5.60
C GLY A 128 -0.74 -8.01 -5.34
N LEU A 129 -0.63 -8.95 -4.40
CA LEU A 129 0.63 -9.57 -3.98
C LEU A 129 0.75 -11.05 -4.38
N HIS A 130 -0.29 -11.64 -4.96
CA HIS A 130 -0.23 -12.98 -5.49
C HIS A 130 0.87 -13.09 -6.58
N PRO A 131 1.63 -14.20 -6.67
CA PRO A 131 2.67 -14.37 -7.68
C PRO A 131 2.20 -14.09 -9.12
N VAL A 132 0.97 -14.47 -9.48
CA VAL A 132 0.37 -14.16 -10.78
C VAL A 132 0.18 -12.65 -10.96
N SER A 133 -0.33 -11.94 -9.96
CA SER A 133 -0.51 -10.47 -10.01
C SER A 133 0.81 -9.73 -10.14
N LEU A 134 1.84 -10.16 -9.41
CA LEU A 134 3.20 -9.62 -9.51
C LEU A 134 3.84 -9.95 -10.86
N GLY A 135 3.58 -11.14 -11.41
CA GLY A 135 3.98 -11.52 -12.76
C GLY A 135 3.37 -10.60 -13.81
N ARG A 136 2.06 -10.34 -13.73
CA ARG A 136 1.35 -9.39 -14.61
C ARG A 136 1.92 -7.98 -14.50
N LEU A 137 2.19 -7.50 -13.27
CA LEU A 137 2.83 -6.21 -13.07
C LEU A 137 4.20 -6.13 -13.78
N THR A 138 5.01 -7.18 -13.69
CA THR A 138 6.32 -7.27 -14.37
C THR A 138 6.18 -7.24 -15.89
N LEU A 139 5.14 -7.89 -16.43
CA LEU A 139 4.84 -7.94 -17.88
C LEU A 139 4.06 -6.71 -18.35
N MET A 140 3.71 -5.79 -17.46
CA MET A 140 2.86 -4.62 -17.73
C MET A 140 1.47 -4.98 -18.25
N GLU A 141 0.96 -6.14 -17.82
CA GLU A 141 -0.40 -6.62 -18.09
C GLU A 141 -1.40 -6.11 -17.05
N ASP A 142 -2.68 -6.08 -17.42
CA ASP A 142 -3.76 -5.68 -16.51
C ASP A 142 -3.96 -6.69 -15.39
N GLY A 143 -4.17 -6.18 -14.19
CA GLY A 143 -4.42 -6.97 -13.00
C GLY A 143 -4.47 -6.12 -11.73
N PRO A 144 -4.77 -6.75 -10.58
CA PRO A 144 -4.69 -6.05 -9.31
C PRO A 144 -3.25 -5.59 -9.04
N LEU A 145 -3.12 -4.34 -8.60
CA LEU A 145 -1.82 -3.76 -8.28
C LEU A 145 -1.57 -3.80 -6.77
N PRO A 146 -0.33 -4.00 -6.33
CA PRO A 146 0.03 -3.94 -4.90
C PRO A 146 -0.46 -2.65 -4.25
N CYS A 147 -1.26 -2.79 -3.18
CA CYS A 147 -2.02 -1.68 -2.61
C CYS A 147 -1.14 -0.52 -2.13
N THR A 148 -0.08 -0.79 -1.37
CA THR A 148 0.81 0.27 -0.86
C THR A 148 1.60 0.95 -1.97
N PRO A 149 2.26 0.25 -2.90
CA PRO A 149 2.88 0.85 -4.08
C PRO A 149 1.92 1.70 -4.90
N ARG A 150 0.72 1.19 -5.16
CA ARG A 150 -0.32 1.94 -5.87
C ARG A 150 -0.75 3.20 -5.12
N GLY A 151 -0.87 3.10 -3.79
CA GLY A 151 -1.18 4.23 -2.92
C GLY A 151 -0.12 5.33 -2.94
N ILE A 152 1.16 4.95 -2.99
CA ILE A 152 2.29 5.88 -3.14
C ILE A 152 2.19 6.64 -4.46
N VAL A 153 2.02 5.92 -5.57
CA VAL A 153 1.89 6.56 -6.91
C VAL A 153 0.67 7.47 -6.98
N GLU A 154 -0.48 7.02 -6.46
CA GLU A 154 -1.70 7.83 -6.45
C GLU A 154 -1.55 9.08 -5.58
N LEU A 155 -0.90 8.99 -4.41
CA LEU A 155 -0.64 10.14 -3.55
C LEU A 155 0.23 11.18 -4.25
N LEU A 156 1.33 10.74 -4.87
CA LEU A 156 2.21 11.63 -5.66
C LEU A 156 1.46 12.33 -6.79
N ARG A 157 0.61 11.62 -7.53
CA ARG A 157 -0.20 12.19 -8.60
C ARG A 157 -1.22 13.23 -8.12
N ARG A 158 -1.85 12.99 -6.97
CA ARG A 158 -2.85 13.92 -6.39
C ARG A 158 -2.23 15.23 -5.90
N TYR A 159 -0.94 15.21 -5.62
CA TYR A 159 -0.16 16.41 -5.30
C TYR A 159 0.67 16.91 -6.49
N GLU A 160 0.36 16.46 -7.69
CA GLU A 160 0.99 16.92 -8.95
C GLU A 160 2.52 16.77 -8.98
N ILE A 161 3.05 15.80 -8.19
CA ILE A 161 4.48 15.49 -8.18
C ILE A 161 4.81 14.69 -9.43
N GLU A 162 5.65 15.25 -10.29
CA GLU A 162 6.04 14.65 -11.58
C GLU A 162 6.82 13.36 -11.38
N LEU A 163 6.34 12.28 -12.01
CA LEU A 163 6.99 10.97 -11.98
C LEU A 163 7.85 10.72 -13.22
N LYS A 164 7.41 11.26 -14.36
CA LYS A 164 8.08 11.02 -15.65
C LYS A 164 9.49 11.61 -15.65
N GLY A 165 10.49 10.74 -15.79
CA GLY A 165 11.89 11.14 -15.78
C GLY A 165 12.47 11.43 -14.40
N ALA A 166 11.65 11.33 -13.33
CA ALA A 166 12.14 11.55 -11.96
C ALA A 166 13.12 10.45 -11.53
N ASP A 167 14.14 10.84 -10.79
CA ASP A 167 15.01 9.92 -10.06
C ASP A 167 14.34 9.55 -8.72
N VAL A 168 13.92 8.29 -8.58
CA VAL A 168 13.27 7.77 -7.37
C VAL A 168 14.20 6.80 -6.65
N THR A 169 14.51 7.07 -5.39
CA THR A 169 15.22 6.13 -4.53
C THR A 169 14.24 5.47 -3.56
N VAL A 170 14.12 4.16 -3.67
CA VAL A 170 13.31 3.32 -2.77
C VAL A 170 14.24 2.62 -1.79
N VAL A 171 14.10 2.92 -0.51
CA VAL A 171 14.90 2.34 0.57
C VAL A 171 14.12 1.22 1.24
N GLY A 172 14.51 -0.01 0.96
CA GLY A 172 13.83 -1.23 1.35
C GLY A 172 13.46 -2.08 0.14
N ARG A 173 13.60 -3.41 0.26
CA ARG A 173 13.31 -4.37 -0.83
C ARG A 173 12.31 -5.46 -0.43
N GLY A 174 11.41 -5.14 0.50
CA GLY A 174 10.33 -6.02 0.92
C GLY A 174 9.38 -6.33 -0.25
N VAL A 175 8.75 -7.51 -0.20
CA VAL A 175 7.82 -7.97 -1.24
C VAL A 175 6.53 -7.17 -1.26
N THR A 176 6.16 -6.57 -0.14
CA THR A 176 4.92 -5.79 0.01
C THR A 176 5.04 -4.39 -0.59
N VAL A 177 6.23 -3.76 -0.52
CA VAL A 177 6.43 -2.37 -0.95
C VAL A 177 7.59 -2.22 -1.91
N GLY A 178 8.83 -2.42 -1.45
CA GLY A 178 10.01 -1.96 -2.19
C GLY A 178 10.17 -2.62 -3.57
N ARG A 179 10.05 -3.94 -3.66
CA ARG A 179 10.16 -4.64 -4.95
C ARG A 179 9.04 -4.27 -5.92
N PRO A 180 7.75 -4.38 -5.55
CA PRO A 180 6.67 -4.07 -6.47
C PRO A 180 6.58 -2.57 -6.81
N LEU A 181 7.00 -1.67 -5.90
CA LEU A 181 7.04 -0.24 -6.19
C LEU A 181 8.03 0.08 -7.31
N GLY A 182 9.21 -0.54 -7.31
CA GLY A 182 10.18 -0.37 -8.39
C GLY A 182 9.61 -0.79 -9.75
N LEU A 183 8.90 -1.91 -9.80
CA LEU A 183 8.21 -2.37 -11.01
C LEU A 183 7.11 -1.39 -11.44
N LEU A 184 6.32 -0.89 -10.49
CA LEU A 184 5.21 0.03 -10.79
C LEU A 184 5.71 1.37 -11.32
N LEU A 185 6.75 1.95 -10.71
CA LEU A 185 7.30 3.25 -11.10
C LEU A 185 8.02 3.22 -12.46
N THR A 186 8.54 2.07 -12.87
CA THR A 186 9.23 1.90 -14.17
C THR A 186 8.29 1.57 -15.32
N ARG A 187 6.98 1.44 -15.10
CA ARG A 187 6.01 1.29 -16.19
C ARG A 187 6.01 2.53 -17.09
N ARG A 188 5.58 2.37 -18.33
CA ARG A 188 5.51 3.47 -19.31
C ARG A 188 4.59 4.62 -18.89
N THR A 189 3.63 4.35 -18.02
CA THR A 189 2.68 5.33 -17.48
C THR A 189 3.28 6.21 -16.40
N GLU A 190 4.18 5.67 -15.58
CA GLU A 190 4.93 6.39 -14.54
C GLU A 190 6.28 6.90 -15.08
N ASN A 191 7.00 6.05 -15.80
CA ASN A 191 8.22 6.35 -16.55
C ASN A 191 9.33 7.01 -15.72
N ALA A 192 9.49 6.58 -14.46
CA ALA A 192 10.54 7.04 -13.56
C ALA A 192 11.81 6.18 -13.69
N THR A 193 12.94 6.73 -13.25
CA THR A 193 14.19 5.99 -12.99
C THR A 193 14.22 5.58 -11.53
N VAL A 194 14.45 4.29 -11.24
CA VAL A 194 14.39 3.79 -9.86
C VAL A 194 15.72 3.20 -9.41
N THR A 195 16.19 3.67 -8.26
CA THR A 195 17.26 3.03 -7.50
C THR A 195 16.66 2.31 -6.29
N LEU A 196 16.81 0.98 -6.22
CA LEU A 196 16.34 0.18 -5.11
C LEU A 196 17.48 -0.10 -4.12
N CYS A 197 17.43 0.53 -2.94
CA CYS A 197 18.43 0.41 -1.88
C CYS A 197 18.02 -0.60 -0.81
N HIS A 198 19.00 -1.22 -0.17
CA HIS A 198 18.82 -2.23 0.87
C HIS A 198 20.04 -2.29 1.80
N THR A 199 20.04 -3.19 2.78
CA THR A 199 21.11 -3.33 3.79
C THR A 199 22.52 -3.58 3.21
N GLY A 200 22.63 -4.04 1.97
CA GLY A 200 23.91 -4.19 1.25
C GLY A 200 24.29 -3.01 0.36
N THR A 201 23.49 -1.93 0.33
CA THR A 201 23.80 -0.74 -0.46
C THR A 201 24.95 0.03 0.18
N ARG A 202 25.94 0.38 -0.61
CA ARG A 202 27.03 1.25 -0.17
C ARG A 202 26.57 2.70 -0.26
N ASP A 203 26.94 3.51 0.73
CA ASP A 203 26.64 4.94 0.80
C ASP A 203 25.16 5.27 0.42
N LEU A 204 24.25 4.84 1.29
CA LEU A 204 22.82 5.12 1.11
C LEU A 204 22.53 6.60 0.86
N ALA A 205 23.26 7.48 1.55
CA ALA A 205 23.07 8.92 1.45
C ALA A 205 23.42 9.47 0.05
N GLU A 206 24.38 8.88 -0.66
CA GLU A 206 24.68 9.28 -2.04
C GLU A 206 23.46 9.05 -2.95
N HIS A 207 22.78 7.92 -2.79
CA HIS A 207 21.59 7.58 -3.57
C HIS A 207 20.40 8.49 -3.25
N THR A 208 20.15 8.75 -1.96
CA THR A 208 18.99 9.55 -1.54
C THR A 208 19.17 11.03 -1.83
N ARG A 209 20.40 11.60 -1.70
CA ARG A 209 20.67 13.02 -1.99
C ARG A 209 20.45 13.41 -3.45
N ARG A 210 20.58 12.52 -4.39
CA ARG A 210 20.35 12.83 -5.81
C ARG A 210 18.89 12.63 -6.24
N ALA A 211 18.09 11.96 -5.43
CA ALA A 211 16.73 11.61 -5.76
C ALA A 211 15.77 12.81 -5.75
N ASP A 212 14.86 12.85 -6.71
CA ASP A 212 13.70 13.74 -6.71
C ASP A 212 12.65 13.27 -5.72
N ILE A 213 12.55 11.94 -5.57
CA ILE A 213 11.60 11.29 -4.69
C ILE A 213 12.32 10.20 -3.87
N VAL A 214 12.16 10.24 -2.56
CA VAL A 214 12.67 9.21 -1.63
C VAL A 214 11.49 8.48 -1.01
N VAL A 215 11.46 7.15 -1.12
CA VAL A 215 10.48 6.30 -0.44
C VAL A 215 11.17 5.44 0.60
N ALA A 216 10.93 5.71 1.87
CA ALA A 216 11.53 4.99 2.99
C ALA A 216 10.61 3.85 3.45
N ALA A 217 11.02 2.61 3.22
CA ALA A 217 10.28 1.38 3.50
C ALA A 217 11.19 0.26 4.05
N ALA A 218 12.09 0.61 4.97
CA ALA A 218 13.07 -0.28 5.57
C ALA A 218 12.64 -0.84 6.94
N GLY A 219 11.69 -0.19 7.62
CA GLY A 219 11.27 -0.52 8.99
C GLY A 219 12.34 -0.17 10.04
N VAL A 220 13.12 0.89 9.79
CA VAL A 220 14.18 1.39 10.68
C VAL A 220 13.88 2.83 11.05
N PRO A 221 13.44 3.11 12.28
CA PRO A 221 13.05 4.45 12.70
C PRO A 221 14.13 5.51 12.49
N GLY A 222 13.76 6.61 11.81
CA GLY A 222 14.66 7.75 11.61
C GLY A 222 15.86 7.47 10.70
N LEU A 223 15.83 6.43 9.89
CA LEU A 223 16.92 6.06 8.98
C LEU A 223 17.27 7.16 7.98
N ILE A 224 16.28 7.89 7.49
CA ILE A 224 16.47 8.99 6.52
C ILE A 224 16.48 10.30 7.28
N THR A 225 17.61 10.97 7.25
CA THR A 225 17.87 12.26 7.91
C THR A 225 17.94 13.42 6.93
N ALA A 226 17.85 14.66 7.40
CA ALA A 226 17.83 15.86 6.55
C ALA A 226 19.06 15.97 5.62
N ASP A 227 20.24 15.58 6.10
CA ASP A 227 21.48 15.58 5.31
C ASP A 227 21.53 14.52 4.20
N MET A 228 20.59 13.58 4.21
CA MET A 228 20.43 12.55 3.19
C MET A 228 19.39 12.92 2.12
N VAL A 229 18.76 14.07 2.21
CA VAL A 229 17.66 14.48 1.30
C VAL A 229 18.08 15.71 0.50
N ARG A 230 17.80 15.68 -0.81
CA ARG A 230 17.98 16.85 -1.67
C ARG A 230 16.94 17.92 -1.30
N PRO A 231 17.36 19.22 -1.20
CA PRO A 231 16.39 20.30 -1.01
C PRO A 231 15.28 20.29 -2.05
N GLY A 232 14.02 20.32 -1.57
CA GLY A 232 12.84 20.32 -2.42
C GLY A 232 12.36 18.93 -2.86
N ALA A 233 13.05 17.84 -2.52
CA ALA A 233 12.61 16.49 -2.84
C ALA A 233 11.28 16.11 -2.14
N ALA A 234 10.55 15.16 -2.72
CA ALA A 234 9.43 14.53 -2.06
C ALA A 234 9.89 13.31 -1.25
N VAL A 235 9.51 13.22 0.02
CA VAL A 235 9.89 12.12 0.91
C VAL A 235 8.64 11.43 1.44
N LEU A 236 8.52 10.13 1.14
CA LEU A 236 7.39 9.32 1.58
C LEU A 236 7.85 8.31 2.63
N ASP A 237 7.34 8.49 3.84
CA ASP A 237 7.58 7.58 4.95
C ASP A 237 6.56 6.45 4.93
N VAL A 238 7.05 5.23 4.75
CA VAL A 238 6.22 4.01 4.65
C VAL A 238 6.53 3.03 5.78
N GLY A 239 7.73 3.10 6.33
CA GLY A 239 8.15 2.26 7.45
C GLY A 239 7.27 2.51 8.67
N ILE A 240 6.86 1.43 9.34
CA ILE A 240 6.06 1.51 10.56
C ILE A 240 6.72 0.64 11.62
N THR A 241 7.23 1.29 12.66
CA THR A 241 7.76 0.62 13.84
C THR A 241 6.94 1.03 15.05
N ARG A 242 6.49 0.05 15.85
CA ARG A 242 5.83 0.32 17.13
C ARG A 242 6.88 0.63 18.18
N THR A 243 6.77 1.79 18.82
CA THR A 243 7.62 2.23 19.92
C THR A 243 6.74 2.47 21.16
N GLU A 244 7.36 2.68 22.30
CA GLU A 244 6.65 3.05 23.55
C GLU A 244 5.86 4.36 23.38
N SER A 245 6.32 5.28 22.54
CA SER A 245 5.67 6.58 22.26
C SER A 245 4.64 6.53 21.13
N GLY A 246 4.41 5.36 20.50
CA GLY A 246 3.44 5.20 19.40
C GLY A 246 4.05 4.62 18.13
N LEU A 247 3.60 5.08 16.97
CA LEU A 247 4.15 4.65 15.67
C LEU A 247 5.27 5.60 15.25
N ALA A 248 6.42 5.04 14.91
CA ALA A 248 7.55 5.74 14.33
C ALA A 248 7.74 5.30 12.87
N GLY A 249 8.05 6.26 12.00
CA GLY A 249 8.42 6.03 10.62
C GLY A 249 9.93 5.95 10.42
N ASP A 250 10.33 5.66 9.19
CA ASP A 250 11.74 5.58 8.79
C ASP A 250 12.39 6.95 8.53
N VAL A 251 11.60 8.03 8.53
CA VAL A 251 12.05 9.39 8.21
C VAL A 251 12.17 10.22 9.49
N ALA A 252 13.33 10.82 9.69
CA ALA A 252 13.58 11.70 10.83
C ALA A 252 12.80 13.03 10.71
N PRO A 253 12.39 13.64 11.83
CA PRO A 253 11.54 14.84 11.82
C PRO A 253 12.18 16.06 11.12
N ASP A 254 13.51 16.19 11.16
CA ASP A 254 14.28 17.28 10.55
C ASP A 254 14.24 17.30 9.02
N VAL A 255 13.86 16.18 8.38
CA VAL A 255 13.65 16.10 6.93
C VAL A 255 12.66 17.14 6.44
N ARG A 256 11.67 17.53 7.26
CA ARG A 256 10.67 18.56 6.91
C ARG A 256 11.25 19.95 6.68
N GLU A 257 12.47 20.21 7.15
CA GLU A 257 13.17 21.48 6.98
C GLU A 257 13.89 21.59 5.62
N VAL A 258 14.05 20.43 4.93
CA VAL A 258 14.80 20.33 3.67
C VAL A 258 13.94 19.88 2.50
N ALA A 259 13.04 18.93 2.74
CA ALA A 259 12.15 18.39 1.72
C ALA A 259 11.13 19.43 1.23
N GLY A 260 10.69 19.32 -0.02
CA GLY A 260 9.57 20.09 -0.55
C GLY A 260 8.23 19.50 -0.13
N HIS A 261 8.15 18.15 -0.06
CA HIS A 261 6.93 17.43 0.30
C HIS A 261 7.27 16.27 1.24
N VAL A 262 6.40 16.00 2.21
CA VAL A 262 6.57 14.85 3.12
C VAL A 262 5.23 14.13 3.34
N ALA A 263 5.19 12.83 3.07
CA ALA A 263 4.11 11.96 3.54
C ALA A 263 4.53 11.35 4.90
N PRO A 264 3.94 11.79 6.03
CA PRO A 264 4.40 11.39 7.36
C PRO A 264 3.82 10.04 7.82
N VAL A 265 4.42 9.44 8.83
CA VAL A 265 3.81 8.39 9.65
C VAL A 265 3.46 8.99 11.03
N PRO A 266 2.18 8.85 11.46
CA PRO A 266 1.01 8.38 10.72
C PRO A 266 0.41 9.44 9.78
N GLY A 267 -0.48 9.01 8.89
CA GLY A 267 -1.35 9.89 8.10
C GLY A 267 -1.00 10.06 6.63
N GLY A 268 0.20 9.63 6.21
CA GLY A 268 0.63 9.64 4.80
C GLY A 268 0.18 8.38 4.04
N VAL A 269 1.10 7.45 3.77
CA VAL A 269 0.87 6.30 2.89
C VAL A 269 -0.10 5.26 3.47
N GLY A 270 -0.14 5.04 4.78
CA GLY A 270 -0.98 4.01 5.40
C GLY A 270 -2.47 4.09 5.04
N PRO A 271 -3.14 5.24 5.15
CA PRO A 271 -4.54 5.41 4.71
C PRO A 271 -4.74 5.11 3.23
N MET A 272 -3.77 5.43 2.37
CA MET A 272 -3.81 5.17 0.94
C MET A 272 -3.85 3.68 0.62
N THR A 273 -3.11 2.86 1.37
CA THR A 273 -3.12 1.39 1.21
C THR A 273 -4.55 0.83 1.31
N ARG A 274 -5.32 1.28 2.30
CA ARG A 274 -6.72 0.83 2.48
C ARG A 274 -7.63 1.30 1.35
N ALA A 275 -7.46 2.54 0.88
CA ALA A 275 -8.22 3.04 -0.25
C ALA A 275 -7.92 2.26 -1.54
N MET A 276 -6.66 1.87 -1.77
CA MET A 276 -6.27 1.06 -2.94
C MET A 276 -6.77 -0.38 -2.86
N LEU A 277 -6.86 -0.95 -1.67
CA LEU A 277 -7.50 -2.26 -1.47
C LEU A 277 -8.95 -2.24 -1.96
N LEU A 278 -9.73 -1.26 -1.53
CA LEU A 278 -11.11 -1.08 -1.99
C LEU A 278 -11.19 -0.82 -3.49
N ARG A 279 -10.26 -0.05 -4.03
CA ARG A 279 -10.17 0.21 -5.47
C ARG A 279 -9.93 -1.07 -6.26
N ASN A 280 -9.03 -1.96 -5.81
CA ASN A 280 -8.81 -3.26 -6.45
C ASN A 280 -10.09 -4.11 -6.47
N VAL A 281 -10.86 -4.13 -5.37
CA VAL A 281 -12.14 -4.86 -5.28
C VAL A 281 -13.19 -4.27 -6.23
N VAL A 282 -13.33 -2.95 -6.25
CA VAL A 282 -14.29 -2.28 -7.16
C VAL A 282 -13.93 -2.53 -8.62
N GLU A 283 -12.65 -2.40 -8.99
CA GLU A 283 -12.17 -2.68 -10.35
C GLU A 283 -12.33 -4.16 -10.73
N ALA A 284 -12.20 -5.09 -9.78
CA ALA A 284 -12.48 -6.51 -10.02
C ALA A 284 -13.97 -6.73 -10.31
N ALA A 285 -14.87 -6.08 -9.57
CA ALA A 285 -16.31 -6.14 -9.83
C ALA A 285 -16.68 -5.55 -11.20
N GLU A 286 -16.07 -4.42 -11.58
CA GLU A 286 -16.28 -3.79 -12.87
C GLU A 286 -15.83 -4.70 -14.02
N ARG A 287 -14.65 -5.30 -13.92
CA ARG A 287 -14.16 -6.28 -14.92
C ARG A 287 -15.11 -7.47 -15.06
N SER A 288 -15.61 -8.01 -13.94
CA SER A 288 -16.58 -9.12 -13.97
C SER A 288 -17.92 -8.74 -14.58
N ALA A 289 -18.31 -7.47 -14.43
CA ALA A 289 -19.55 -6.93 -15.00
C ALA A 289 -19.40 -6.45 -16.47
N GLY A 290 -18.20 -6.48 -17.02
CA GLY A 290 -17.92 -6.01 -18.38
C GLY A 290 -18.07 -4.49 -18.56
N VAL A 291 -17.70 -3.69 -17.55
CA VAL A 291 -17.78 -2.21 -17.52
C VAL A 291 -16.46 -1.59 -17.11
#